data_cbeb4f616de64b7b510e98e1cba41f26
#
_entry.id   cbeb4f616de64b7b510e98e1cba41f26
#
_cell.length_a   1.000
_cell.length_b   1.000
_cell.length_c   1.000
_cell.angle_alpha   90.00
_cell.angle_beta   90.00
_cell.angle_gamma   90.00
#
_symmetry.space_group_name_H-M   'P 1'
#
loop_
_entity.id
_entity.type
_entity.pdbx_description
1 polymer ?
#
loop_
_entity_poly.entity_id
_entity_poly.type
_entity_poly.pdbx_seq_one_letter_code
_entity_poly.pdbx_strand_id
1 'polypeptide(L)'
;MADATIEIHQIAAETLLVPIVGTTPLIVHRFSEKAKRQMLDNMQGRKSPKQAKDPQAEYEAAFYRLGDGAYGFPSLAFKAATVGGARFYSGVTMTALKQFMYLRGEVGDDGRALTRIEGEPVMREDVVTVGRNGSDLRYRPQFSAWTATLEVTYVTSALTRGSVLSLIDAGGMGVGVGEWRPEKDGDFGTYRVDPAREVEVVTSAGEKVAA
;
A
#
# COMPACT_ATOMS: atom_id res chain seq x y z
N MET A 1 44.89 -20.36 20.89
CA MET A 1 43.94 -19.42 20.23
C MET A 1 42.64 -19.55 21.03
N ALA A 2 42.19 -18.48 21.69
CA ALA A 2 40.93 -18.53 22.41
C ALA A 2 39.79 -18.62 21.40
N ASP A 3 38.94 -19.65 21.50
CA ASP A 3 37.72 -19.78 20.74
C ASP A 3 36.85 -18.54 21.08
N ALA A 4 36.69 -17.65 20.10
CA ALA A 4 35.79 -16.52 20.24
C ALA A 4 34.36 -17.04 20.21
N THR A 5 33.71 -17.11 21.37
CA THR A 5 32.29 -17.44 21.47
C THR A 5 31.47 -16.34 20.82
N ILE A 6 30.66 -16.67 19.83
CA ILE A 6 29.72 -15.74 19.20
C ILE A 6 28.46 -15.70 20.06
N GLU A 7 28.16 -14.53 20.60
CA GLU A 7 26.90 -14.28 21.32
C GLU A 7 25.87 -13.67 20.36
N ILE A 8 24.70 -14.32 20.26
CA ILE A 8 23.59 -13.87 19.42
C ILE A 8 22.48 -13.37 20.34
N HIS A 9 22.19 -12.07 20.25
CA HIS A 9 21.11 -11.46 21.01
C HIS A 9 19.77 -11.56 20.26
N GLN A 10 18.68 -11.59 21.03
CA GLN A 10 17.32 -11.56 20.47
C GLN A 10 17.10 -10.24 19.72
N ILE A 11 16.44 -10.31 18.57
CA ILE A 11 16.04 -9.12 17.80
C ILE A 11 14.95 -8.38 18.57
N ALA A 12 15.21 -7.12 18.89
CA ALA A 12 14.20 -6.22 19.44
C ALA A 12 13.43 -5.52 18.33
N ALA A 13 12.11 -5.51 18.44
CA ALA A 13 11.22 -4.85 17.50
C ALA A 13 10.18 -4.00 18.22
N GLU A 14 9.73 -2.95 17.55
CA GLU A 14 8.67 -2.06 18.02
C GLU A 14 7.61 -1.92 16.94
N THR A 15 6.34 -1.76 17.33
CA THR A 15 5.24 -1.53 16.43
C THR A 15 4.66 -0.15 16.66
N LEU A 16 4.54 0.62 15.57
CA LEU A 16 3.92 1.94 15.54
C LEU A 16 2.60 1.88 14.78
N LEU A 17 1.62 2.65 15.24
CA LEU A 17 0.45 3.04 14.46
C LEU A 17 0.71 4.45 13.95
N VAL A 18 0.95 4.56 12.66
CA VAL A 18 1.32 5.82 12.02
C VAL A 18 0.14 6.32 11.20
N PRO A 19 -0.56 7.37 11.64
CA PRO A 19 -1.60 8.00 10.85
C PRO A 19 -0.97 8.71 9.65
N ILE A 20 -1.58 8.54 8.48
CA ILE A 20 -1.19 9.22 7.23
C ILE A 20 -2.38 9.94 6.63
N VAL A 21 -2.10 11.01 5.90
CA VAL A 21 -3.08 11.78 5.13
C VAL A 21 -2.65 11.87 3.68
N GLY A 22 -3.58 11.59 2.77
CA GLY A 22 -3.36 11.77 1.34
C GLY A 22 -3.12 13.23 0.98
N THR A 23 -2.07 13.50 0.21
CA THR A 23 -1.76 14.83 -0.32
C THR A 23 -2.28 15.02 -1.74
N THR A 24 -2.55 13.92 -2.44
CA THR A 24 -3.26 13.87 -3.72
C THR A 24 -4.29 12.75 -3.72
N PRO A 25 -5.28 12.77 -4.63
CA PRO A 25 -6.31 11.72 -4.68
C PRO A 25 -5.71 10.32 -4.86
N LEU A 26 -6.31 9.32 -4.23
CA LEU A 26 -5.98 7.91 -4.39
C LEU A 26 -6.89 7.26 -5.42
N ILE A 27 -6.33 6.68 -6.47
CA ILE A 27 -7.07 5.89 -7.48
C ILE A 27 -6.82 4.41 -7.21
N VAL A 28 -7.90 3.68 -6.95
CA VAL A 28 -7.86 2.25 -6.63
C VAL A 28 -8.24 1.43 -7.87
N HIS A 29 -7.50 0.35 -8.11
CA HIS A 29 -7.83 -0.57 -9.19
C HIS A 29 -7.47 -2.01 -8.81
N ARG A 30 -8.44 -2.73 -8.28
CA ARG A 30 -8.33 -4.16 -8.05
C ARG A 30 -8.61 -4.91 -9.36
N PHE A 31 -7.81 -5.91 -9.67
CA PHE A 31 -8.13 -6.84 -10.74
C PHE A 31 -9.39 -7.64 -10.39
N SER A 32 -10.46 -7.45 -11.16
CA SER A 32 -11.70 -8.18 -10.98
C SER A 32 -11.52 -9.69 -11.27
N GLU A 33 -12.36 -10.53 -10.66
CA GLU A 33 -12.37 -11.96 -10.95
C GLU A 33 -12.65 -12.25 -12.45
N LYS A 34 -13.46 -11.42 -13.08
CA LYS A 34 -13.70 -11.46 -14.53
C LYS A 34 -12.41 -11.25 -15.32
N ALA A 35 -11.62 -10.23 -14.96
CA ALA A 35 -10.34 -9.96 -15.62
C ALA A 35 -9.35 -11.12 -15.43
N LYS A 36 -9.28 -11.69 -14.21
CA LYS A 36 -8.44 -12.86 -13.93
C LYS A 36 -8.84 -14.07 -14.78
N ARG A 37 -10.14 -14.36 -14.92
CA ARG A 37 -10.64 -15.45 -15.76
C ARG A 37 -10.32 -15.23 -17.23
N GLN A 38 -10.49 -14.02 -17.74
CA GLN A 38 -10.10 -13.69 -19.11
C GLN A 38 -8.60 -13.87 -19.37
N MET A 39 -7.76 -13.48 -18.40
CA MET A 39 -6.30 -13.74 -18.49
C MET A 39 -6.01 -15.24 -18.53
N LEU A 40 -6.66 -16.04 -17.69
CA LEU A 40 -6.50 -17.50 -17.67
C LEU A 40 -6.94 -18.13 -18.98
N ASP A 41 -8.13 -17.74 -19.50
CA ASP A 41 -8.64 -18.22 -20.79
C ASP A 41 -7.67 -17.90 -21.92
N ASN A 42 -7.15 -16.67 -21.98
CA ASN A 42 -6.15 -16.27 -22.97
C ASN A 42 -4.88 -17.11 -22.88
N MET A 43 -4.38 -17.38 -21.65
CA MET A 43 -3.20 -18.25 -21.43
C MET A 43 -3.46 -19.69 -21.89
N GLN A 44 -4.72 -20.16 -21.82
CA GLN A 44 -5.13 -21.48 -22.27
C GLN A 44 -5.53 -21.52 -23.76
N GLY A 45 -5.35 -20.42 -24.49
CA GLY A 45 -5.72 -20.31 -25.90
C GLY A 45 -7.25 -20.29 -26.16
N ARG A 46 -8.06 -20.10 -25.11
CA ARG A 46 -9.52 -20.00 -25.22
C ARG A 46 -9.91 -18.55 -25.51
N LYS A 47 -10.83 -18.35 -26.45
CA LYS A 47 -11.41 -17.03 -26.72
C LYS A 47 -12.62 -16.84 -25.83
N SER A 48 -12.52 -15.98 -24.84
CA SER A 48 -13.69 -15.52 -24.07
C SER A 48 -14.53 -14.58 -24.93
N PRO A 49 -15.88 -14.73 -24.96
CA PRO A 49 -16.76 -13.79 -25.67
C PRO A 49 -16.60 -12.40 -25.04
N LYS A 50 -16.54 -11.36 -25.89
CA LYS A 50 -16.59 -9.98 -25.41
C LYS A 50 -17.94 -9.72 -24.76
N GLN A 51 -17.94 -9.47 -23.48
CA GLN A 51 -19.14 -9.02 -22.77
C GLN A 51 -19.25 -7.50 -22.86
N ALA A 52 -20.49 -6.99 -22.90
CA ALA A 52 -20.74 -5.56 -22.79
C ALA A 52 -20.12 -5.01 -21.49
N LYS A 53 -19.62 -3.79 -21.56
CA LYS A 53 -19.12 -3.09 -20.39
C LYS A 53 -20.28 -2.64 -19.50
N ASP A 54 -20.13 -2.84 -18.21
CA ASP A 54 -21.01 -2.34 -17.18
C ASP A 54 -20.19 -1.42 -16.27
N PRO A 55 -20.33 -0.09 -16.40
CA PRO A 55 -19.57 0.88 -15.63
C PRO A 55 -19.70 0.69 -14.12
N GLN A 56 -20.92 0.44 -13.63
CA GLN A 56 -21.17 0.28 -12.21
C GLN A 56 -20.55 -1.02 -11.66
N ALA A 57 -20.69 -2.12 -12.38
CA ALA A 57 -20.10 -3.39 -11.99
C ALA A 57 -18.54 -3.33 -12.02
N GLU A 58 -17.95 -2.63 -13.01
CA GLU A 58 -16.49 -2.43 -13.06
C GLU A 58 -16.00 -1.56 -11.88
N TYR A 59 -16.72 -0.49 -11.56
CA TYR A 59 -16.43 0.37 -10.42
C TYR A 59 -16.47 -0.40 -9.10
N GLU A 60 -17.55 -1.15 -8.83
CA GLU A 60 -17.66 -1.95 -7.61
C GLU A 60 -16.60 -3.05 -7.51
N ALA A 61 -16.25 -3.69 -8.61
CA ALA A 61 -15.22 -4.72 -8.64
C ALA A 61 -13.79 -4.18 -8.46
N ALA A 62 -13.59 -2.87 -8.64
CA ALA A 62 -12.29 -2.23 -8.51
C ALA A 62 -11.88 -1.92 -7.06
N PHE A 63 -12.78 -2.07 -6.08
CA PHE A 63 -12.48 -1.89 -4.66
C PHE A 63 -11.75 -3.09 -4.06
N TYR A 64 -10.89 -2.80 -3.07
CA TYR A 64 -10.50 -3.76 -2.05
C TYR A 64 -11.41 -3.57 -0.84
N ARG A 65 -12.02 -4.63 -0.37
CA ARG A 65 -12.94 -4.62 0.77
C ARG A 65 -12.37 -5.40 1.93
N LEU A 66 -12.53 -4.84 3.13
CA LEU A 66 -12.29 -5.53 4.39
C LEU A 66 -13.45 -6.47 4.73
N GLY A 67 -13.26 -7.34 5.70
CA GLY A 67 -14.28 -8.31 6.10
C GLY A 67 -15.59 -7.69 6.62
N ASP A 68 -15.54 -6.44 7.09
CA ASP A 68 -16.70 -5.64 7.51
C ASP A 68 -17.31 -4.79 6.36
N GLY A 69 -16.78 -4.93 5.16
CA GLY A 69 -17.21 -4.18 3.97
C GLY A 69 -16.57 -2.81 3.79
N ALA A 70 -15.77 -2.34 4.75
CA ALA A 70 -15.04 -1.06 4.63
C ALA A 70 -14.00 -1.09 3.50
N TYR A 71 -13.57 0.09 3.08
CA TYR A 71 -12.55 0.23 2.04
C TYR A 71 -11.15 -0.08 2.58
N GLY A 72 -10.34 -0.75 1.77
CA GLY A 72 -8.95 -1.03 2.08
C GLY A 72 -8.05 -0.80 0.89
N PHE A 73 -6.74 -0.80 1.14
CA PHE A 73 -5.72 -0.83 0.10
C PHE A 73 -4.58 -1.76 0.52
N PRO A 74 -3.93 -2.50 -0.40
CA PRO A 74 -2.92 -3.48 -0.04
C PRO A 74 -1.81 -2.90 0.84
N SER A 75 -1.63 -3.41 2.06
CA SER A 75 -0.58 -2.97 2.99
C SER A 75 0.81 -3.14 2.39
N LEU A 76 0.98 -4.13 1.51
CA LEU A 76 2.23 -4.35 0.78
C LEU A 76 2.58 -3.15 -0.13
N ALA A 77 1.60 -2.40 -0.65
CA ALA A 77 1.87 -1.22 -1.46
C ALA A 77 2.47 -0.09 -0.62
N PHE A 78 1.97 0.13 0.60
CA PHE A 78 2.55 1.08 1.55
C PHE A 78 3.95 0.65 1.99
N LYS A 79 4.17 -0.66 2.23
CA LYS A 79 5.51 -1.19 2.48
C LYS A 79 6.45 -0.90 1.31
N ALA A 80 6.01 -1.16 0.09
CA ALA A 80 6.83 -0.92 -1.10
C ALA A 80 7.16 0.56 -1.28
N ALA A 81 6.21 1.45 -1.04
CA ALA A 81 6.43 2.90 -1.08
C ALA A 81 7.45 3.33 -0.01
N THR A 82 7.27 2.91 1.25
CA THR A 82 8.18 3.23 2.37
C THR A 82 9.61 2.72 2.09
N VAL A 83 9.75 1.47 1.62
CA VAL A 83 11.05 0.91 1.20
C VAL A 83 11.64 1.71 0.04
N GLY A 84 10.82 2.13 -0.92
CA GLY A 84 11.21 2.97 -2.04
C GLY A 84 11.72 4.35 -1.62
N GLY A 85 11.27 4.87 -0.48
CA GLY A 85 11.75 6.09 0.15
C GLY A 85 13.25 6.07 0.47
N ALA A 86 13.86 4.89 0.58
CA ALA A 86 15.32 4.78 0.75
C ALA A 86 16.14 5.48 -0.34
N ARG A 87 15.58 5.65 -1.54
CA ARG A 87 16.26 6.33 -2.66
C ARG A 87 16.61 7.79 -2.38
N PHE A 88 15.95 8.39 -1.40
CA PHE A 88 16.20 9.78 -0.98
C PHE A 88 17.30 9.93 0.06
N TYR A 89 17.82 8.83 0.59
CA TYR A 89 18.80 8.82 1.68
C TYR A 89 20.04 8.03 1.32
N SER A 90 21.22 8.55 1.66
CA SER A 90 22.47 7.81 1.57
C SER A 90 22.64 6.84 2.76
N GLY A 91 23.31 5.72 2.52
CA GLY A 91 23.61 4.73 3.58
C GLY A 91 22.44 3.79 3.92
N VAL A 92 21.27 3.95 3.30
CA VAL A 92 20.10 3.09 3.49
C VAL A 92 19.84 2.30 2.22
N THR A 93 19.74 0.98 2.33
CA THR A 93 19.43 0.13 1.17
C THR A 93 18.02 -0.42 1.23
N MET A 94 17.34 -0.46 0.07
CA MET A 94 16.01 -1.05 -0.03
C MET A 94 16.00 -2.52 0.40
N THR A 95 17.09 -3.27 0.16
CA THR A 95 17.19 -4.69 0.53
C THR A 95 17.19 -4.86 2.04
N ALA A 96 17.95 -4.05 2.77
CA ALA A 96 17.98 -4.08 4.24
C ALA A 96 16.61 -3.67 4.82
N LEU A 97 15.99 -2.60 4.31
CA LEU A 97 14.68 -2.15 4.79
C LEU A 97 13.58 -3.20 4.63
N LYS A 98 13.59 -3.99 3.55
CA LYS A 98 12.63 -5.09 3.36
C LYS A 98 12.67 -6.11 4.50
N GLN A 99 13.83 -6.28 5.16
CA GLN A 99 14.04 -7.22 6.26
C GLN A 99 13.79 -6.57 7.64
N PHE A 100 13.94 -5.27 7.75
CA PHE A 100 13.84 -4.55 9.03
C PHE A 100 12.47 -3.94 9.28
N MET A 101 11.58 -3.90 8.28
CA MET A 101 10.25 -3.32 8.40
C MET A 101 9.16 -4.26 7.87
N TYR A 102 8.07 -4.30 8.60
CA TYR A 102 6.86 -5.04 8.26
C TYR A 102 5.66 -4.13 8.41
N LEU A 103 4.80 -4.10 7.39
CA LEU A 103 3.50 -3.44 7.49
C LEU A 103 2.42 -4.51 7.57
N ARG A 104 1.65 -4.46 8.65
CA ARG A 104 0.51 -5.33 8.88
C ARG A 104 -0.74 -4.69 8.29
N GLY A 105 -1.79 -5.50 8.18
CA GLY A 105 -3.10 -5.05 7.74
C GLY A 105 -4.17 -6.00 8.21
N GLU A 106 -5.39 -5.55 8.08
CA GLU A 106 -6.59 -6.36 8.29
C GLU A 106 -6.78 -7.34 7.13
N VAL A 107 -7.42 -8.47 7.38
CA VAL A 107 -7.67 -9.47 6.33
C VAL A 107 -8.83 -8.98 5.45
N GLY A 108 -8.57 -8.83 4.17
CA GLY A 108 -9.59 -8.48 3.17
C GLY A 108 -10.45 -9.67 2.75
N ASP A 109 -11.49 -9.39 1.97
CA ASP A 109 -12.43 -10.37 1.41
C ASP A 109 -11.74 -11.43 0.53
N ASP A 110 -10.58 -11.11 -0.02
CA ASP A 110 -9.76 -12.00 -0.86
C ASP A 110 -8.55 -12.60 -0.14
N GLY A 111 -8.48 -12.45 1.19
CA GLY A 111 -7.40 -12.96 2.04
C GLY A 111 -6.13 -12.14 2.03
N ARG A 112 -6.08 -10.99 1.36
CA ARG A 112 -4.93 -10.07 1.39
C ARG A 112 -4.90 -9.25 2.67
N ALA A 113 -3.70 -8.87 3.09
CA ALA A 113 -3.52 -7.85 4.12
C ALA A 113 -3.80 -6.47 3.53
N LEU A 114 -4.79 -5.79 4.06
CA LEU A 114 -5.24 -4.46 3.64
C LEU A 114 -5.09 -3.46 4.77
N THR A 115 -4.62 -2.27 4.44
CA THR A 115 -4.71 -1.09 5.29
C THR A 115 -6.06 -0.42 5.03
N ARG A 116 -6.82 -0.13 6.08
CA ARG A 116 -8.12 0.57 6.00
C ARG A 116 -7.93 1.96 5.43
N ILE A 117 -8.76 2.33 4.47
CA ILE A 117 -8.82 3.67 3.87
C ILE A 117 -10.10 4.34 4.32
N GLU A 118 -9.97 5.53 4.87
CA GLU A 118 -11.08 6.40 5.22
C GLU A 118 -11.23 7.48 4.16
N GLY A 119 -12.45 7.77 3.74
CA GLY A 119 -12.80 8.75 2.73
C GLY A 119 -13.97 8.30 1.87
N GLU A 120 -14.51 9.23 1.08
CA GLU A 120 -15.66 8.98 0.20
C GLU A 120 -15.16 8.80 -1.23
N PRO A 121 -15.34 7.61 -1.83
CA PRO A 121 -14.92 7.37 -3.20
C PRO A 121 -15.96 7.89 -4.20
N VAL A 122 -15.46 8.41 -5.31
CA VAL A 122 -16.28 8.77 -6.48
C VAL A 122 -15.87 7.91 -7.67
N MET A 123 -16.81 7.64 -8.58
CA MET A 123 -16.50 6.93 -9.82
C MET A 123 -15.71 7.86 -10.75
N ARG A 124 -14.58 7.35 -11.22
CA ARG A 124 -13.75 7.99 -12.24
C ARG A 124 -13.76 7.15 -13.51
N GLU A 125 -13.97 7.81 -14.66
CA GLU A 125 -13.82 7.21 -15.98
C GLU A 125 -12.49 7.65 -16.60
N ASP A 126 -11.71 6.68 -17.08
CA ASP A 126 -10.44 6.93 -17.73
C ASP A 126 -10.31 6.16 -19.04
N VAL A 127 -9.82 6.83 -20.06
CA VAL A 127 -9.35 6.19 -21.29
C VAL A 127 -7.89 5.75 -21.06
N VAL A 128 -7.64 4.46 -21.16
CA VAL A 128 -6.29 3.91 -21.01
C VAL A 128 -5.82 3.21 -22.28
N THR A 129 -4.54 3.31 -22.58
CA THR A 129 -3.94 2.59 -23.70
C THR A 129 -3.70 1.14 -23.31
N VAL A 130 -4.15 0.20 -24.14
CA VAL A 130 -3.95 -1.24 -23.94
C VAL A 130 -3.20 -1.81 -25.16
N GLY A 131 -2.00 -2.31 -24.91
CA GLY A 131 -1.11 -2.78 -25.96
C GLY A 131 -0.61 -1.66 -26.88
N ARG A 132 -0.34 -1.96 -28.17
CA ARG A 132 0.25 -0.98 -29.09
C ARG A 132 -0.76 0.00 -29.68
N ASN A 133 -2.00 -0.43 -29.93
CA ASN A 133 -2.99 0.34 -30.71
C ASN A 133 -4.41 0.24 -30.14
N GLY A 134 -4.60 -0.21 -28.92
CA GLY A 134 -5.90 -0.33 -28.28
C GLY A 134 -6.16 0.76 -27.26
N SER A 135 -7.42 1.19 -27.15
CA SER A 135 -7.90 2.01 -26.04
C SER A 135 -8.97 1.23 -25.28
N ASP A 136 -9.03 1.45 -23.98
CA ASP A 136 -10.04 0.85 -23.11
C ASP A 136 -10.57 1.91 -22.14
N LEU A 137 -11.85 1.86 -21.84
CA LEU A 137 -12.48 2.67 -20.80
C LEU A 137 -12.40 1.89 -19.48
N ARG A 138 -12.00 2.56 -18.40
CA ARG A 138 -11.95 1.98 -17.05
C ARG A 138 -12.70 2.83 -16.08
N TYR A 139 -13.52 2.18 -15.28
CA TYR A 139 -14.30 2.79 -14.21
C TYR A 139 -13.68 2.40 -12.88
N ARG A 140 -13.12 3.39 -12.16
CA ARG A 140 -12.29 3.17 -10.97
C ARG A 140 -12.69 4.07 -9.83
N PRO A 141 -12.59 3.61 -8.56
CA PRO A 141 -12.78 4.49 -7.42
C PRO A 141 -11.62 5.47 -7.27
N GLN A 142 -11.98 6.74 -7.05
CA GLN A 142 -11.07 7.80 -6.65
C GLN A 142 -11.51 8.36 -5.31
N PHE A 143 -10.61 8.33 -4.33
CA PHE A 143 -10.76 9.02 -3.06
C PHE A 143 -10.07 10.38 -3.19
N SER A 144 -10.86 11.46 -3.29
CA SER A 144 -10.30 12.82 -3.45
C SER A 144 -9.60 13.32 -2.20
N ALA A 145 -10.14 12.98 -1.04
CA ALA A 145 -9.51 13.15 0.27
C ALA A 145 -9.54 11.79 0.98
N TRP A 146 -8.44 11.39 1.58
CA TRP A 146 -8.32 10.09 2.24
C TRP A 146 -7.30 10.10 3.36
N THR A 147 -7.53 9.24 4.35
CA THR A 147 -6.61 8.97 5.44
C THR A 147 -6.47 7.47 5.64
N ALA A 148 -5.42 7.08 6.34
CA ALA A 148 -5.20 5.70 6.76
C ALA A 148 -4.34 5.67 8.03
N THR A 149 -4.27 4.52 8.69
CA THR A 149 -3.31 4.27 9.77
C THR A 149 -2.46 3.06 9.39
N LEU A 150 -1.14 3.25 9.32
CA LEU A 150 -0.19 2.20 9.00
C LEU A 150 0.26 1.52 10.30
N GLU A 151 0.10 0.20 10.40
CA GLU A 151 0.69 -0.59 11.47
C GLU A 151 2.08 -1.07 11.01
N VAL A 152 3.12 -0.44 11.57
CA VAL A 152 4.52 -0.63 11.15
C VAL A 152 5.33 -1.26 12.26
N THR A 153 5.76 -2.51 12.08
CA THR A 153 6.73 -3.16 12.96
C THR A 153 8.13 -3.01 12.36
N TYR A 154 9.09 -2.57 13.16
CA TYR A 154 10.47 -2.40 12.72
C TYR A 154 11.47 -2.87 13.76
N VAL A 155 12.70 -3.20 13.31
CA VAL A 155 13.82 -3.64 14.15
C VAL A 155 14.52 -2.42 14.74
N THR A 156 14.46 -2.28 16.08
CA THR A 156 14.94 -1.07 16.79
C THR A 156 16.46 -0.93 16.80
N SER A 157 17.20 -2.01 16.63
CA SER A 157 18.67 -1.97 16.46
C SER A 157 19.11 -1.46 15.07
N ALA A 158 18.19 -1.46 14.09
CA ALA A 158 18.49 -1.06 12.71
C ALA A 158 17.92 0.33 12.37
N LEU A 159 16.79 0.71 12.94
CA LEU A 159 16.07 1.95 12.65
C LEU A 159 15.61 2.64 13.92
N THR A 160 15.57 3.98 13.90
CA THR A 160 14.89 4.79 14.90
C THR A 160 13.45 5.08 14.46
N ARG A 161 12.56 5.47 15.38
CA ARG A 161 11.20 5.94 15.07
C ARG A 161 11.23 7.07 14.04
N GLY A 162 12.07 8.08 14.26
CA GLY A 162 12.22 9.19 13.33
C GLY A 162 12.61 8.75 11.92
N SER A 163 13.52 7.75 11.81
CA SER A 163 13.89 7.18 10.52
C SER A 163 12.72 6.48 9.82
N VAL A 164 11.89 5.75 10.57
CA VAL A 164 10.68 5.09 10.04
C VAL A 164 9.70 6.13 9.50
N LEU A 165 9.41 7.19 10.26
CA LEU A 165 8.51 8.28 9.83
C LEU A 165 9.05 9.00 8.60
N SER A 166 10.35 9.32 8.56
CA SER A 166 10.99 9.94 7.41
C SER A 166 10.92 9.07 6.14
N LEU A 167 11.07 7.75 6.29
CA LEU A 167 10.93 6.81 5.17
C LEU A 167 9.48 6.72 4.67
N ILE A 168 8.48 6.81 5.56
CA ILE A 168 7.06 6.84 5.20
C ILE A 168 6.76 8.11 4.40
N ASP A 169 7.22 9.28 4.86
CA ASP A 169 7.04 10.55 4.16
C ASP A 169 7.72 10.57 2.79
N ALA A 170 8.99 10.16 2.73
CA ALA A 170 9.73 10.09 1.48
C ALA A 170 9.09 9.11 0.48
N GLY A 171 8.63 7.96 0.96
CA GLY A 171 7.92 6.97 0.16
C GLY A 171 6.56 7.48 -0.32
N GLY A 172 5.83 8.18 0.55
CA GLY A 172 4.54 8.77 0.23
C GLY A 172 4.66 9.86 -0.84
N MET A 173 5.68 10.69 -0.75
CA MET A 173 5.93 11.78 -1.71
C MET A 173 6.47 11.26 -3.05
N GLY A 174 7.50 10.41 -3.03
CA GLY A 174 8.27 10.11 -4.24
C GLY A 174 7.93 8.78 -4.90
N VAL A 175 7.20 7.89 -4.22
CA VAL A 175 6.74 6.60 -4.76
C VAL A 175 5.23 6.59 -4.90
N GLY A 176 4.52 6.93 -3.82
CA GLY A 176 3.06 6.93 -3.77
C GLY A 176 2.44 5.53 -3.82
N VAL A 177 1.10 5.48 -3.80
CA VAL A 177 0.31 4.25 -3.90
C VAL A 177 -0.84 4.39 -4.90
N GLY A 178 -1.36 3.29 -5.40
CA GLY A 178 -2.46 3.28 -6.36
C GLY A 178 -2.03 3.49 -7.81
N GLU A 179 -3.00 3.82 -8.64
CA GLU A 179 -2.79 4.09 -10.06
C GLU A 179 -2.21 5.49 -10.27
N TRP A 180 -1.38 5.63 -11.30
CA TRP A 180 -0.74 6.90 -11.69
C TRP A 180 0.01 7.60 -10.56
N ARG A 181 0.66 6.81 -9.70
CA ARG A 181 1.53 7.30 -8.64
C ARG A 181 2.86 7.83 -9.20
N PRO A 182 3.61 8.65 -8.46
CA PRO A 182 4.89 9.22 -8.91
C PRO A 182 5.89 8.20 -9.45
N GLU A 183 5.99 7.00 -8.85
CA GLU A 183 6.85 5.93 -9.38
C GLU A 183 6.46 5.47 -10.81
N LYS A 184 5.27 5.83 -11.28
CA LYS A 184 4.71 5.52 -12.60
C LYS A 184 4.39 6.78 -13.40
N ASP A 185 5.20 7.82 -13.23
CA ASP A 185 5.13 9.09 -13.93
C ASP A 185 3.78 9.83 -13.78
N GLY A 186 3.10 9.63 -12.66
CA GLY A 186 1.82 10.27 -12.34
C GLY A 186 1.89 11.11 -11.06
N ASP A 187 0.79 11.77 -10.73
CA ASP A 187 0.68 12.71 -9.62
C ASP A 187 -0.33 12.28 -8.54
N PHE A 188 -0.80 11.02 -8.60
CA PHE A 188 -1.84 10.50 -7.71
C PHE A 188 -1.26 9.64 -6.58
N GLY A 189 -2.05 9.48 -5.51
CA GLY A 189 -1.73 8.55 -4.42
C GLY A 189 -0.52 8.94 -3.58
N THR A 190 -0.15 10.20 -3.56
CA THR A 190 0.87 10.73 -2.65
C THR A 190 0.26 10.96 -1.26
N TYR A 191 1.09 10.82 -0.22
CA TYR A 191 0.67 10.96 1.17
C TYR A 191 1.85 11.39 2.05
N ARG A 192 1.54 11.77 3.27
CA ARG A 192 2.52 12.05 4.32
C ARG A 192 2.01 11.56 5.68
N VAL A 193 2.88 11.48 6.66
CA VAL A 193 2.47 11.32 8.05
C VAL A 193 1.56 12.49 8.42
N ASP A 194 0.44 12.19 9.07
CA ASP A 194 -0.54 13.20 9.44
C ASP A 194 -0.04 14.02 10.64
N PRO A 195 0.27 15.30 10.48
CA PRO A 195 0.79 16.14 11.56
C PRO A 195 -0.28 16.50 12.61
N ALA A 196 -1.54 16.26 12.33
CA ALA A 196 -2.66 16.55 13.23
C ALA A 196 -3.01 15.38 14.16
N ARG A 197 -2.43 14.20 13.92
CA ARG A 197 -2.68 12.97 14.70
C ARG A 197 -1.40 12.45 15.30
N GLU A 198 -1.49 11.95 16.53
CA GLU A 198 -0.33 11.37 17.22
C GLU A 198 0.01 9.98 16.66
N VAL A 199 1.30 9.68 16.62
CA VAL A 199 1.80 8.34 16.38
C VAL A 199 1.73 7.56 17.69
N GLU A 200 1.18 6.35 17.66
CA GLU A 200 1.05 5.52 18.85
C GLU A 200 2.03 4.34 18.79
N VAL A 201 2.52 3.91 19.95
CA VAL A 201 3.30 2.67 20.11
C VAL A 201 2.38 1.58 20.60
N VAL A 202 2.43 0.42 19.97
CA VAL A 202 1.75 -0.78 20.45
C VAL A 202 2.70 -1.51 21.39
N THR A 203 2.34 -1.55 22.69
CA THR A 203 3.13 -2.26 23.69
C THR A 203 3.01 -3.77 23.55
N SER A 204 3.92 -4.52 24.17
CA SER A 204 3.88 -5.99 24.20
C SER A 204 2.59 -6.56 24.83
N ALA A 205 1.89 -5.76 25.65
CA ALA A 205 0.57 -6.10 26.21
C ALA A 205 -0.59 -5.78 25.25
N GLY A 206 -0.31 -5.20 24.06
CA GLY A 206 -1.33 -4.77 23.09
C GLY A 206 -1.96 -3.42 23.40
N GLU A 207 -1.48 -2.72 24.41
CA GLU A 207 -1.90 -1.36 24.75
C GLU A 207 -1.26 -0.34 23.81
N LYS A 208 -2.00 0.74 23.50
CA LYS A 208 -1.55 1.85 22.67
C LYS A 208 -1.12 3.01 23.57
N VAL A 209 0.07 3.54 23.33
CA VAL A 209 0.63 4.67 24.08
C VAL A 209 1.16 5.68 23.07
N ALA A 210 1.06 6.98 23.35
CA ALA A 210 1.67 8.03 22.53
C ALA A 210 3.17 7.78 22.35
N ALA A 211 3.69 8.00 21.15
CA ALA A 211 5.05 7.66 20.74
C ALA A 211 6.08 8.73 21.14
#